data_85c31a9cdacb9f233ca78b5ffce04629
#
_entry.id   85c31a9cdacb9f233ca78b5ffce04629
#
_cell.length_a   1.000
_cell.length_b   1.000
_cell.length_c   1.000
_cell.angle_alpha   90.00
_cell.angle_beta   90.00
_cell.angle_gamma   90.00
#
_symmetry.space_group_name_H-M   'P 1'
#
loop_
_entity.id
_entity.type
_entity.pdbx_description
1 polymer ?
#
loop_
_entity_poly.entity_id
_entity_poly.type
_entity_poly.pdbx_seq_one_letter_code
_entity_poly.pdbx_strand_id
1 'polypeptide(L)'
;MKFVYLVVTLLVSLSADPQKSSLTTVFGDLDGDNIEEKVLMSENKDGQRMLQIFKQNNSSEWKLWHSFDSIVINSDDGGAMGDPFTELSVSNRVISVSHDGGGGRFTWRYLHKYRYDKKDKTWRVIGATIAYLDKSKKVETLDYNLSTGKAIYTANCIGDDENQDECIDIKNFTFYVKPANPPLMKNFKIGKNKIVIPKFNIEMYY
;
A
#
# COMPACT_ATOMS: atom_id res chain seq x y z
N MET A 1 28.23 -27.11 61.88
CA MET A 1 27.07 -26.59 61.13
C MET A 1 27.58 -26.20 59.78
N LYS A 2 27.22 -26.94 58.69
CA LYS A 2 27.59 -26.60 57.27
C LYS A 2 26.36 -25.95 56.66
N PHE A 3 26.50 -24.67 56.26
CA PHE A 3 25.45 -23.95 55.48
C PHE A 3 25.60 -24.35 54.00
N VAL A 4 24.56 -24.94 53.45
CA VAL A 4 24.41 -25.22 52.03
C VAL A 4 23.66 -24.03 51.43
N TYR A 5 24.36 -23.25 50.56
CA TYR A 5 23.71 -22.20 49.76
C TYR A 5 23.07 -22.83 48.53
N LEU A 6 21.76 -22.74 48.45
CA LEU A 6 20.98 -23.12 47.26
C LEU A 6 20.99 -21.95 46.31
N VAL A 7 21.74 -22.08 45.18
CA VAL A 7 21.71 -21.11 44.09
C VAL A 7 20.53 -21.46 43.20
N VAL A 8 19.47 -20.67 43.26
CA VAL A 8 18.32 -20.75 42.33
C VAL A 8 18.68 -19.95 41.08
N THR A 9 19.02 -20.64 40.02
CA THR A 9 19.20 -20.04 38.71
C THR A 9 17.84 -19.80 38.05
N LEU A 10 17.43 -18.55 38.00
CA LEU A 10 16.21 -18.11 37.28
C LEU A 10 16.49 -18.14 35.78
N LEU A 11 16.03 -19.17 35.09
CA LEU A 11 16.03 -19.23 33.62
C LEU A 11 14.95 -18.27 33.10
N VAL A 12 15.35 -17.07 32.72
CA VAL A 12 14.50 -16.18 31.93
C VAL A 12 14.47 -16.73 30.51
N SER A 13 13.38 -17.40 30.15
CA SER A 13 13.09 -17.76 28.78
C SER A 13 12.77 -16.49 28.02
N LEU A 14 13.74 -15.95 27.23
CA LEU A 14 13.43 -15.01 26.16
C LEU A 14 12.55 -15.76 25.13
N SER A 15 11.25 -15.46 25.14
CA SER A 15 10.39 -15.81 24.03
C SER A 15 10.86 -14.99 22.82
N ALA A 16 11.62 -15.63 21.93
CA ALA A 16 11.89 -15.06 20.61
C ALA A 16 10.53 -14.90 19.91
N ASP A 17 10.14 -13.67 19.60
CA ASP A 17 9.03 -13.41 18.68
C ASP A 17 9.23 -14.20 17.40
N PRO A 18 8.15 -14.79 16.83
CA PRO A 18 8.24 -15.53 15.58
C PRO A 18 8.87 -14.62 14.53
N GLN A 19 9.98 -15.07 13.99
CA GLN A 19 10.91 -14.34 13.14
C GLN A 19 10.17 -13.75 11.92
N LYS A 20 9.86 -12.45 11.99
CA LYS A 20 9.40 -11.67 10.82
C LYS A 20 10.58 -11.45 9.89
N SER A 21 10.48 -11.93 8.65
CA SER A 21 11.47 -11.58 7.63
C SER A 21 11.27 -10.12 7.19
N SER A 22 12.35 -9.35 7.16
CA SER A 22 12.36 -8.02 6.55
C SER A 22 12.35 -8.19 5.04
N LEU A 23 11.32 -7.70 4.34
CA LEU A 23 11.24 -7.73 2.88
C LEU A 23 11.97 -6.53 2.26
N THR A 24 11.70 -5.33 2.77
CA THR A 24 12.34 -4.11 2.27
C THR A 24 12.35 -3.02 3.33
N THR A 25 13.33 -2.13 3.24
CA THR A 25 13.48 -0.95 4.10
C THR A 25 13.81 0.26 3.25
N VAL A 26 13.12 1.36 3.50
CA VAL A 26 13.38 2.66 2.87
C VAL A 26 13.42 3.75 3.93
N PHE A 27 14.06 4.87 3.59
CA PHE A 27 14.24 6.01 4.50
C PHE A 27 13.77 7.30 3.84
N GLY A 28 13.32 8.26 4.64
CA GLY A 28 13.00 9.60 4.21
C GLY A 28 12.30 10.41 5.28
N ASP A 29 12.43 11.72 5.22
CA ASP A 29 11.73 12.67 6.10
C ASP A 29 10.23 12.63 5.79
N LEU A 30 9.44 12.04 6.67
CA LEU A 30 8.01 11.84 6.49
C LEU A 30 7.15 12.88 7.19
N ASP A 31 7.66 13.47 8.27
CA ASP A 31 6.93 14.51 9.00
C ASP A 31 7.48 15.92 8.80
N GLY A 32 8.58 16.09 8.09
CA GLY A 32 9.15 17.38 7.71
C GLY A 32 9.90 18.05 8.85
N ASP A 33 10.58 17.29 9.68
CA ASP A 33 11.52 17.76 10.70
C ASP A 33 12.99 17.71 10.22
N ASN A 34 13.23 17.26 8.98
CA ASN A 34 14.52 17.02 8.32
C ASN A 34 15.34 15.87 8.95
N ILE A 35 14.68 14.98 9.69
CA ILE A 35 15.25 13.72 10.17
C ILE A 35 14.52 12.59 9.43
N GLU A 36 15.29 11.65 8.89
CA GLU A 36 14.69 10.54 8.15
C GLU A 36 14.03 9.55 9.10
N GLU A 37 12.79 9.16 8.78
CA GLU A 37 12.14 7.98 9.32
C GLU A 37 12.54 6.74 8.54
N LYS A 38 12.55 5.60 9.24
CA LYS A 38 12.71 4.28 8.65
C LYS A 38 11.33 3.67 8.40
N VAL A 39 11.05 3.28 7.18
CA VAL A 39 9.86 2.53 6.79
C VAL A 39 10.28 1.10 6.48
N LEU A 40 9.75 0.14 7.22
CA LEU A 40 10.05 -1.28 7.11
C LEU A 40 8.79 -2.02 6.67
N MET A 41 8.88 -2.81 5.61
CA MET A 41 7.92 -3.84 5.32
C MET A 41 8.46 -5.19 5.77
N SER A 42 7.65 -5.91 6.53
CA SER A 42 7.95 -7.25 7.03
C SER A 42 6.82 -8.22 6.72
N GLU A 43 7.15 -9.49 6.67
CA GLU A 43 6.22 -10.59 6.47
C GLU A 43 6.41 -11.63 7.58
N ASN A 44 5.32 -12.18 8.08
CA ASN A 44 5.38 -13.30 9.01
C ASN A 44 5.38 -14.64 8.24
N LYS A 45 5.55 -15.74 8.95
CA LYS A 45 5.59 -17.11 8.37
C LYS A 45 4.30 -17.53 7.65
N ASP A 46 3.19 -16.83 7.90
CA ASP A 46 1.88 -17.10 7.29
C ASP A 46 1.61 -16.18 6.07
N GLY A 47 2.65 -15.48 5.57
CA GLY A 47 2.55 -14.56 4.42
C GLY A 47 1.85 -13.24 4.71
N GLN A 48 1.50 -12.97 5.98
CA GLN A 48 0.86 -11.72 6.35
C GLN A 48 1.87 -10.58 6.45
N ARG A 49 1.55 -9.47 5.81
CA ARG A 49 2.42 -8.32 5.68
C ARG A 49 2.05 -7.16 6.59
N MET A 50 3.07 -6.44 7.01
CA MET A 50 2.95 -5.28 7.86
C MET A 50 3.92 -4.20 7.41
N LEU A 51 3.44 -2.96 7.34
CA LEU A 51 4.29 -1.79 7.17
C LEU A 51 4.46 -1.09 8.51
N GLN A 52 5.70 -0.88 8.91
CA GLN A 52 6.07 -0.24 10.17
C GLN A 52 6.92 1.01 9.90
N ILE A 53 6.65 2.06 10.64
CA ILE A 53 7.36 3.33 10.55
C ILE A 53 8.04 3.60 11.89
N PHE A 54 9.33 3.90 11.87
CA PHE A 54 10.15 4.14 13.04
C PHE A 54 10.75 5.53 12.98
N LYS A 55 10.85 6.17 14.13
CA LYS A 55 11.60 7.40 14.34
C LYS A 55 12.84 7.15 15.17
N GLN A 56 13.88 7.96 14.94
CA GLN A 56 15.01 7.99 15.85
C GLN A 56 14.65 8.79 17.11
N ASN A 57 15.12 8.29 18.25
CA ASN A 57 15.13 9.08 19.49
C ASN A 57 16.46 9.89 19.59
N ASN A 58 16.61 10.65 20.65
CA ASN A 58 17.83 11.45 20.91
C ASN A 58 19.10 10.61 21.09
N SER A 59 18.97 9.30 21.30
CA SER A 59 20.09 8.33 21.40
C SER A 59 20.36 7.61 20.08
N SER A 60 19.77 8.06 18.96
CA SER A 60 19.86 7.45 17.64
C SER A 60 19.28 6.01 17.57
N GLU A 61 18.47 5.63 18.53
CA GLU A 61 17.77 4.35 18.52
C GLU A 61 16.44 4.47 17.76
N TRP A 62 16.09 3.43 16.99
CA TRP A 62 14.84 3.36 16.26
C TRP A 62 13.69 2.94 17.19
N LYS A 63 12.69 3.79 17.34
CA LYS A 63 11.43 3.51 18.06
C LYS A 63 10.27 3.40 17.08
N LEU A 64 9.45 2.37 17.25
CA LEU A 64 8.23 2.19 16.47
C LEU A 64 7.31 3.41 16.69
N TRP A 65 6.96 4.08 15.59
CA TRP A 65 6.05 5.21 15.59
C TRP A 65 4.65 4.80 15.15
N HIS A 66 4.53 4.06 14.03
CA HIS A 66 3.25 3.54 13.53
C HIS A 66 3.43 2.15 12.93
N SER A 67 2.32 1.38 12.90
CA SER A 67 2.23 0.07 12.28
C SER A 67 0.89 -0.12 11.58
N PHE A 68 0.91 -0.73 10.38
CA PHE A 68 -0.26 -0.92 9.50
C PHE A 68 -0.19 -2.31 8.87
N ASP A 69 -1.27 -3.08 8.99
CA ASP A 69 -1.42 -4.47 8.52
C ASP A 69 -2.34 -4.62 7.30
N SER A 70 -3.05 -3.55 6.91
CA SER A 70 -4.10 -3.61 5.88
C SER A 70 -3.75 -2.90 4.57
N ILE A 71 -2.57 -2.27 4.49
CA ILE A 71 -2.15 -1.45 3.35
C ILE A 71 -1.13 -2.12 2.44
N VAL A 72 -0.76 -3.35 2.76
CA VAL A 72 0.09 -4.21 1.93
C VAL A 72 -0.66 -5.51 1.69
N ILE A 73 -0.74 -5.92 0.42
CA ILE A 73 -1.37 -7.18 0.04
C ILE A 73 -0.44 -8.32 0.44
N ASN A 74 -0.99 -9.39 1.02
CA ASN A 74 -0.21 -10.55 1.45
C ASN A 74 0.40 -11.30 0.25
N SER A 75 1.43 -12.08 0.50
CA SER A 75 2.18 -12.79 -0.55
C SER A 75 1.31 -13.72 -1.40
N ASP A 76 0.29 -14.35 -0.81
CA ASP A 76 -0.57 -15.32 -1.47
C ASP A 76 -1.78 -14.71 -2.19
N ASP A 77 -2.00 -13.38 -2.04
CA ASP A 77 -3.19 -12.69 -2.57
C ASP A 77 -3.00 -12.12 -4.00
N GLY A 78 -1.87 -12.38 -4.66
CA GLY A 78 -1.57 -11.89 -6.02
C GLY A 78 -2.19 -12.69 -7.16
N GLY A 79 -2.85 -13.81 -6.85
CA GLY A 79 -3.42 -14.71 -7.85
C GLY A 79 -2.35 -15.55 -8.57
N ALA A 80 -2.58 -15.88 -9.83
CA ALA A 80 -1.66 -16.72 -10.60
C ALA A 80 -0.29 -16.05 -10.92
N MET A 81 -0.16 -14.74 -10.70
CA MET A 81 1.11 -14.02 -10.84
C MET A 81 2.03 -14.19 -9.62
N GLY A 82 1.54 -14.80 -8.54
CA GLY A 82 2.31 -15.00 -7.31
C GLY A 82 2.27 -13.78 -6.39
N ASP A 83 3.41 -13.48 -5.78
CA ASP A 83 3.55 -12.35 -4.85
C ASP A 83 3.21 -11.02 -5.52
N PRO A 84 2.18 -10.28 -5.02
CA PRO A 84 1.74 -9.04 -5.64
C PRO A 84 2.60 -7.83 -5.30
N PHE A 85 3.45 -7.88 -4.29
CA PHE A 85 4.26 -6.73 -3.91
C PHE A 85 5.34 -6.44 -4.96
N THR A 86 5.42 -5.17 -5.40
CA THR A 86 6.41 -4.74 -6.39
C THR A 86 7.36 -3.68 -5.88
N GLU A 87 6.87 -2.70 -5.11
CA GLU A 87 7.74 -1.60 -4.69
C GLU A 87 7.23 -0.92 -3.41
N LEU A 88 8.18 -0.51 -2.57
CA LEU A 88 8.00 0.46 -1.49
C LEU A 88 8.99 1.60 -1.70
N SER A 89 8.52 2.84 -1.70
CA SER A 89 9.39 4.02 -1.82
C SER A 89 8.91 5.18 -0.95
N VAL A 90 9.86 6.09 -0.64
CA VAL A 90 9.59 7.35 0.07
C VAL A 90 10.13 8.50 -0.77
N SER A 91 9.29 9.49 -1.07
CA SER A 91 9.68 10.71 -1.75
C SER A 91 8.76 11.86 -1.36
N ASN A 92 9.31 13.05 -1.13
CA ASN A 92 8.52 14.25 -0.81
C ASN A 92 7.52 14.05 0.35
N ARG A 93 7.94 13.36 1.42
CA ARG A 93 7.13 13.00 2.59
C ARG A 93 5.94 12.07 2.28
N VAL A 94 6.04 11.32 1.19
CA VAL A 94 5.00 10.39 0.75
C VAL A 94 5.58 8.99 0.74
N ILE A 95 4.89 8.07 1.40
CA ILE A 95 5.11 6.63 1.24
C ILE A 95 4.30 6.18 0.03
N SER A 96 4.93 5.49 -0.91
CA SER A 96 4.28 4.87 -2.06
C SER A 96 4.46 3.36 -1.97
N VAL A 97 3.35 2.62 -2.16
CA VAL A 97 3.34 1.15 -2.18
C VAL A 97 2.68 0.67 -3.45
N SER A 98 3.37 -0.17 -4.19
CA SER A 98 2.90 -0.74 -5.46
C SER A 98 2.66 -2.22 -5.36
N HIS A 99 1.61 -2.68 -6.03
CA HIS A 99 1.21 -4.08 -6.14
C HIS A 99 0.74 -4.39 -7.54
N ASP A 100 1.10 -5.55 -8.06
CA ASP A 100 0.63 -6.12 -9.32
C ASP A 100 0.06 -7.52 -9.05
N GLY A 101 -1.00 -7.91 -9.75
CA GLY A 101 -1.55 -9.24 -9.55
C GLY A 101 -2.53 -9.66 -10.64
N GLY A 102 -3.19 -10.78 -10.39
CA GLY A 102 -4.14 -11.38 -11.33
C GLY A 102 -3.60 -12.66 -11.97
N GLY A 103 -4.00 -12.91 -13.21
CA GLY A 103 -3.55 -14.09 -13.95
C GLY A 103 -4.34 -14.30 -15.21
N GLY A 104 -3.80 -15.11 -16.14
CA GLY A 104 -4.44 -15.40 -17.41
C GLY A 104 -4.74 -14.13 -18.20
N ARG A 105 -6.04 -13.92 -18.48
CA ARG A 105 -6.55 -12.79 -19.25
C ARG A 105 -6.56 -11.47 -18.45
N PHE A 106 -6.82 -11.52 -17.15
CA PHE A 106 -7.03 -10.33 -16.32
C PHE A 106 -5.86 -10.10 -15.37
N THR A 107 -5.29 -8.89 -15.42
CA THR A 107 -4.30 -8.44 -14.45
C THR A 107 -4.65 -7.04 -13.93
N TRP A 108 -4.12 -6.72 -12.77
CA TRP A 108 -4.34 -5.44 -12.14
C TRP A 108 -3.03 -4.89 -11.56
N ARG A 109 -2.97 -3.58 -11.43
CA ARG A 109 -1.90 -2.85 -10.75
C ARG A 109 -2.51 -1.81 -9.82
N TYR A 110 -1.94 -1.69 -8.63
CA TYR A 110 -2.25 -0.64 -7.67
C TYR A 110 -0.98 0.09 -7.27
N LEU A 111 -1.04 1.42 -7.22
CA LEU A 111 -0.07 2.29 -6.55
C LEU A 111 -0.84 3.17 -5.59
N HIS A 112 -0.58 3.03 -4.29
CA HIS A 112 -1.18 3.88 -3.27
C HIS A 112 -0.15 4.81 -2.65
N LYS A 113 -0.57 6.05 -2.36
CA LYS A 113 0.27 7.10 -1.78
C LYS A 113 -0.29 7.53 -0.44
N TYR A 114 0.58 7.56 0.57
CA TYR A 114 0.24 7.86 1.94
C TYR A 114 1.07 9.02 2.45
N ARG A 115 0.46 9.93 3.23
CA ARG A 115 1.14 11.06 3.85
C ARG A 115 0.69 11.24 5.29
N TYR A 116 1.64 11.63 6.14
CA TYR A 116 1.36 12.03 7.51
C TYR A 116 0.75 13.43 7.56
N ASP A 117 -0.40 13.55 8.22
CA ASP A 117 -1.05 14.81 8.52
C ASP A 117 -0.62 15.27 9.93
N LYS A 118 0.26 16.28 9.99
CA LYS A 118 0.77 16.80 11.26
C LYS A 118 -0.31 17.38 12.16
N LYS A 119 -1.34 18.02 11.56
CA LYS A 119 -2.43 18.66 12.29
C LYS A 119 -3.27 17.63 13.04
N ASP A 120 -3.66 16.58 12.34
CA ASP A 120 -4.52 15.54 12.88
C ASP A 120 -3.71 14.37 13.49
N LYS A 121 -2.38 14.41 13.40
CA LYS A 121 -1.45 13.36 13.84
C LYS A 121 -1.83 11.97 13.32
N THR A 122 -2.20 11.90 12.04
CA THR A 122 -2.69 10.67 11.42
C THR A 122 -2.15 10.50 9.99
N TRP A 123 -2.15 9.29 9.50
CA TRP A 123 -1.79 8.96 8.12
C TRP A 123 -3.02 8.93 7.24
N ARG A 124 -2.95 9.56 6.06
CA ARG A 124 -4.04 9.62 5.09
C ARG A 124 -3.61 9.02 3.75
N VAL A 125 -4.57 8.38 3.08
CA VAL A 125 -4.43 8.01 1.66
C VAL A 125 -4.62 9.28 0.83
N ILE A 126 -3.58 9.71 0.13
CA ILE A 126 -3.60 10.97 -0.64
C ILE A 126 -3.67 10.76 -2.14
N GLY A 127 -3.43 9.55 -2.61
CA GLY A 127 -3.49 9.21 -4.03
C GLY A 127 -3.59 7.72 -4.27
N ALA A 128 -4.19 7.36 -5.39
CA ALA A 128 -4.27 6.00 -5.89
C ALA A 128 -4.17 6.01 -7.42
N THR A 129 -3.28 5.17 -7.97
CA THR A 129 -3.27 4.86 -9.40
C THR A 129 -3.63 3.40 -9.56
N ILE A 130 -4.65 3.13 -10.36
CA ILE A 130 -5.18 1.80 -10.60
C ILE A 130 -5.08 1.51 -12.09
N ALA A 131 -4.62 0.32 -12.45
CA ALA A 131 -4.72 -0.15 -13.83
C ALA A 131 -5.34 -1.55 -13.85
N TYR A 132 -6.29 -1.75 -14.73
CA TYR A 132 -6.86 -3.04 -15.07
C TYR A 132 -6.56 -3.37 -16.52
N LEU A 133 -6.02 -4.56 -16.76
CA LEU A 133 -5.73 -5.06 -18.08
C LEU A 133 -6.60 -6.29 -18.36
N ASP A 134 -7.51 -6.18 -19.32
CA ASP A 134 -8.10 -7.31 -20.02
C ASP A 134 -7.34 -7.48 -21.34
N LYS A 135 -6.46 -8.49 -21.39
CA LYS A 135 -5.55 -8.74 -22.54
C LYS A 135 -6.26 -8.95 -23.86
N SER A 136 -7.55 -9.24 -23.85
CA SER A 136 -8.35 -9.43 -25.07
C SER A 136 -9.22 -8.22 -25.44
N LYS A 137 -9.29 -7.20 -24.58
CA LYS A 137 -10.19 -6.06 -24.81
C LYS A 137 -9.54 -4.71 -24.61
N LYS A 138 -9.05 -4.41 -23.40
CA LYS A 138 -8.63 -3.03 -23.05
C LYS A 138 -7.69 -2.95 -21.84
N VAL A 139 -6.97 -1.84 -21.79
CA VAL A 139 -6.32 -1.34 -20.58
C VAL A 139 -7.10 -0.15 -20.04
N GLU A 140 -7.51 -0.19 -18.79
CA GLU A 140 -8.14 0.92 -18.10
C GLU A 140 -7.19 1.43 -17.01
N THR A 141 -7.03 2.74 -16.92
CA THR A 141 -6.21 3.38 -15.89
C THR A 141 -6.97 4.52 -15.24
N LEU A 142 -6.89 4.59 -13.91
CA LEU A 142 -7.38 5.70 -13.12
C LEU A 142 -6.24 6.26 -12.27
N ASP A 143 -5.92 7.53 -12.45
CA ASP A 143 -5.07 8.29 -11.53
C ASP A 143 -5.93 9.22 -10.68
N TYR A 144 -5.97 8.97 -9.36
CA TYR A 144 -6.87 9.65 -8.45
C TYR A 144 -6.10 10.35 -7.33
N ASN A 145 -6.12 11.68 -7.35
CA ASN A 145 -5.62 12.51 -6.26
C ASN A 145 -6.73 12.73 -5.22
N LEU A 146 -6.70 11.96 -4.13
CA LEU A 146 -7.71 12.02 -3.07
C LEU A 146 -7.68 13.34 -2.28
N SER A 147 -6.55 14.05 -2.26
CA SER A 147 -6.43 15.33 -1.56
C SER A 147 -7.20 16.44 -2.26
N THR A 148 -7.18 16.46 -3.59
CA THR A 148 -7.86 17.47 -4.42
C THR A 148 -9.20 17.01 -4.96
N GLY A 149 -9.42 15.68 -5.02
CA GLY A 149 -10.56 15.05 -5.67
C GLY A 149 -10.40 14.92 -7.20
N LYS A 150 -9.27 15.39 -7.78
CA LYS A 150 -9.02 15.25 -9.21
C LYS A 150 -8.78 13.78 -9.58
N ALA A 151 -9.51 13.30 -10.57
CA ALA A 151 -9.31 11.98 -11.14
C ALA A 151 -9.16 12.07 -12.66
N ILE A 152 -8.26 11.24 -13.21
CA ILE A 152 -8.02 11.13 -14.67
C ILE A 152 -8.22 9.66 -15.03
N TYR A 153 -9.20 9.41 -15.88
CA TYR A 153 -9.49 8.08 -16.41
C TYR A 153 -9.06 7.96 -17.85
N THR A 154 -8.46 6.83 -18.20
CA THR A 154 -8.03 6.47 -19.53
C THR A 154 -8.46 5.05 -19.83
N ALA A 155 -8.95 4.78 -21.02
CA ALA A 155 -9.17 3.44 -21.54
C ALA A 155 -8.58 3.33 -22.94
N ASN A 156 -7.77 2.30 -23.19
CA ASN A 156 -7.20 2.01 -24.50
C ASN A 156 -7.62 0.61 -24.91
N CYS A 157 -8.24 0.50 -26.07
CA CYS A 157 -8.63 -0.77 -26.66
C CYS A 157 -7.40 -1.55 -27.12
N ILE A 158 -7.43 -2.87 -26.97
CA ILE A 158 -6.36 -3.78 -27.37
C ILE A 158 -6.96 -4.77 -28.36
N GLY A 159 -6.28 -5.00 -29.50
CA GLY A 159 -6.60 -6.03 -30.48
C GLY A 159 -7.21 -5.49 -31.77
N ASP A 160 -7.04 -6.30 -32.81
CA ASP A 160 -7.52 -6.04 -34.18
C ASP A 160 -8.82 -6.78 -34.48
N ASP A 161 -9.54 -7.27 -33.46
CA ASP A 161 -10.71 -8.13 -33.63
C ASP A 161 -11.89 -7.38 -34.22
N GLU A 162 -12.57 -8.03 -35.17
CA GLU A 162 -13.79 -7.58 -35.87
C GLU A 162 -14.96 -7.26 -34.90
N ASN A 163 -14.79 -7.52 -33.59
CA ASN A 163 -15.74 -7.18 -32.51
C ASN A 163 -15.39 -5.88 -31.78
N GLN A 164 -14.70 -4.92 -32.42
CA GLN A 164 -14.36 -3.61 -31.84
C GLN A 164 -15.59 -2.74 -31.47
N ASP A 165 -16.79 -3.12 -31.88
CA ASP A 165 -18.01 -2.33 -31.67
C ASP A 165 -18.37 -2.07 -30.17
N GLU A 166 -17.73 -2.78 -29.24
CA GLU A 166 -17.98 -2.62 -27.79
C GLU A 166 -16.87 -1.89 -27.03
N CYS A 167 -15.72 -1.60 -27.65
CA CYS A 167 -14.62 -0.92 -26.97
C CYS A 167 -14.44 0.51 -27.49
N ILE A 168 -14.36 1.47 -26.58
CA ILE A 168 -14.17 2.88 -26.90
C ILE A 168 -12.89 3.36 -26.25
N ASP A 169 -11.98 3.94 -27.03
CA ASP A 169 -10.81 4.64 -26.54
C ASP A 169 -11.21 5.93 -25.82
N ILE A 170 -10.77 6.07 -24.59
CA ILE A 170 -11.00 7.24 -23.77
C ILE A 170 -9.65 7.84 -23.37
N LYS A 171 -9.34 9.01 -23.90
CA LYS A 171 -8.09 9.72 -23.61
C LYS A 171 -8.31 10.76 -22.52
N ASN A 172 -7.64 10.57 -21.36
CA ASN A 172 -7.51 11.58 -20.29
C ASN A 172 -8.84 12.25 -19.89
N PHE A 173 -9.88 11.45 -19.65
CA PHE A 173 -11.13 11.99 -19.12
C PHE A 173 -10.92 12.44 -17.67
N THR A 174 -10.90 13.78 -17.47
CA THR A 174 -10.71 14.39 -16.15
C THR A 174 -12.06 14.70 -15.51
N PHE A 175 -12.19 14.33 -14.24
CA PHE A 175 -13.35 14.64 -13.41
C PHE A 175 -12.94 14.90 -11.97
N TYR A 176 -13.89 15.35 -11.13
CA TYR A 176 -13.62 15.70 -9.74
C TYR A 176 -14.63 15.00 -8.83
N VAL A 177 -14.11 14.18 -7.93
CA VAL A 177 -14.87 13.50 -6.87
C VAL A 177 -14.01 13.55 -5.61
N LYS A 178 -14.31 14.49 -4.73
CA LYS A 178 -13.59 14.56 -3.45
C LYS A 178 -14.31 13.69 -2.42
N PRO A 179 -13.61 12.72 -1.79
CA PRO A 179 -14.21 11.95 -0.71
C PRO A 179 -14.56 12.88 0.44
N ALA A 180 -15.75 12.71 1.01
CA ALA A 180 -16.21 13.52 2.17
C ALA A 180 -15.22 13.37 3.34
N ASN A 181 -14.73 12.15 3.55
CA ASN A 181 -13.69 11.81 4.51
C ASN A 181 -12.60 11.00 3.78
N PRO A 182 -11.44 11.61 3.44
CA PRO A 182 -10.33 10.87 2.88
C PRO A 182 -9.95 9.67 3.76
N PRO A 183 -9.75 8.49 3.19
CA PRO A 183 -9.47 7.28 3.97
C PRO A 183 -8.23 7.47 4.86
N LEU A 184 -8.35 7.02 6.11
CA LEU A 184 -7.20 6.91 6.98
C LEU A 184 -6.44 5.62 6.66
N MET A 185 -5.12 5.69 6.64
CA MET A 185 -4.26 4.55 6.33
C MET A 185 -4.57 3.32 7.20
N LYS A 186 -4.87 3.54 8.50
CA LYS A 186 -5.21 2.46 9.45
C LYS A 186 -6.48 1.67 9.15
N ASN A 187 -7.41 2.28 8.38
CA ASN A 187 -8.70 1.67 8.03
C ASN A 187 -8.81 1.39 6.53
N PHE A 188 -7.77 1.72 5.78
CA PHE A 188 -7.76 1.56 4.33
C PHE A 188 -7.59 0.09 3.96
N LYS A 189 -8.36 -0.34 2.98
CA LYS A 189 -8.26 -1.69 2.38
C LYS A 189 -8.14 -1.52 0.88
N ILE A 190 -7.03 -1.98 0.33
CA ILE A 190 -6.72 -1.93 -1.11
C ILE A 190 -7.83 -2.63 -1.90
N GLY A 191 -8.30 -2.00 -2.97
CA GLY A 191 -9.32 -2.55 -3.86
C GLY A 191 -10.73 -2.63 -3.27
N LYS A 192 -11.03 -1.96 -2.15
CA LYS A 192 -12.36 -1.97 -1.52
C LYS A 192 -13.07 -0.62 -1.56
N ASN A 193 -12.40 0.43 -1.97
CA ASN A 193 -12.98 1.77 -2.04
C ASN A 193 -13.41 2.07 -3.47
N LYS A 194 -14.70 2.28 -3.69
CA LYS A 194 -15.29 2.49 -5.01
C LYS A 194 -15.23 3.94 -5.45
N ILE A 195 -14.91 4.15 -6.71
CA ILE A 195 -15.12 5.40 -7.45
C ILE A 195 -15.89 5.10 -8.74
N VAL A 196 -16.83 5.98 -9.09
CA VAL A 196 -17.61 5.89 -10.33
C VAL A 196 -17.11 6.94 -11.29
N ILE A 197 -16.82 6.56 -12.53
CA ILE A 197 -16.46 7.47 -13.62
C ILE A 197 -17.78 8.03 -14.21
N PRO A 198 -18.14 9.33 -13.97
CA PRO A 198 -19.54 9.80 -14.09
C PRO A 198 -20.11 9.67 -15.50
N LYS A 199 -19.32 9.99 -16.54
CA LYS A 199 -19.77 9.99 -17.92
C LYS A 199 -20.09 8.60 -18.46
N PHE A 200 -19.36 7.59 -17.96
CA PHE A 200 -19.37 6.23 -18.50
C PHE A 200 -20.05 5.22 -17.58
N ASN A 201 -20.40 5.64 -16.38
CA ASN A 201 -20.96 4.79 -15.32
C ASN A 201 -20.08 3.54 -15.05
N ILE A 202 -18.76 3.70 -15.19
CA ILE A 202 -17.77 2.66 -14.92
C ILE A 202 -17.39 2.72 -13.45
N GLU A 203 -17.38 1.58 -12.79
CA GLU A 203 -16.90 1.46 -11.42
C GLU A 203 -15.46 0.99 -11.39
N MET A 204 -14.61 1.70 -10.65
CA MET A 204 -13.25 1.25 -10.33
C MET A 204 -13.04 1.21 -8.82
N TYR A 205 -12.12 0.35 -8.39
CA TYR A 205 -11.86 0.11 -6.97
C TYR A 205 -10.39 0.39 -6.68
N TYR A 206 -10.13 1.25 -5.67
CA TYR A 206 -8.78 1.63 -5.23
C TYR A 206 -8.50 1.23 -3.80
#